data_0de926656afcf270e1ad1c5095644820
#
_entry.id   0de926656afcf270e1ad1c5095644820
#
_cell.length_a   1.000
_cell.length_b   1.000
_cell.length_c   1.000
_cell.angle_alpha   90.00
_cell.angle_beta   90.00
_cell.angle_gamma   90.00
#
_symmetry.space_group_name_H-M   'P 1'
#
loop_
_entity.id
_entity.type
_entity.pdbx_description
1 polymer ?
#
loop_
_entity_poly.entity_id
_entity_poly.type
_entity_poly.pdbx_seq_one_letter_code
_entity_poly.pdbx_strand_id
1 'polypeptide(L)'
;MTSKSVGIIGGGAWGTGLAQAIARGGHSVQIWAIEEEVCNSINNEHENKLFLPGFKLSDSITCSNDIIEVATGKEFLIIATPSIFLASTIKKIVNVPNIVDGSTVIASLTKGFVPSENGPKLVVQTIEDCLPECYKGCVVYVAGPSHAEEVAMGKLTG
;
A
#
# COMPACT_ATOMS: atom_id res chain seq x y z
N MET A 1 -11.85 9.56 -17.24
CA MET A 1 -11.57 8.27 -16.59
C MET A 1 -12.40 8.18 -15.31
N THR A 2 -12.99 7.04 -15.00
CA THR A 2 -13.70 6.86 -13.72
C THR A 2 -12.67 6.79 -12.59
N SER A 3 -12.94 7.52 -11.50
CA SER A 3 -12.09 7.45 -10.30
C SER A 3 -12.08 6.04 -9.74
N LYS A 4 -10.89 5.56 -9.36
CA LYS A 4 -10.69 4.25 -8.74
C LYS A 4 -10.51 4.40 -7.24
N SER A 5 -10.92 3.39 -6.49
CA SER A 5 -10.75 3.29 -5.05
C SER A 5 -9.51 2.45 -4.73
N VAL A 6 -8.50 3.07 -4.13
CA VAL A 6 -7.20 2.44 -3.86
C VAL A 6 -6.92 2.42 -2.36
N GLY A 7 -6.55 1.27 -1.83
CA GLY A 7 -6.00 1.11 -0.49
C GLY A 7 -4.50 0.94 -0.54
N ILE A 8 -3.77 1.56 0.39
CA ILE A 8 -2.33 1.35 0.55
C ILE A 8 -2.05 0.86 1.97
N ILE A 9 -1.48 -0.32 2.09
CA ILE A 9 -1.13 -0.92 3.38
C ILE A 9 0.33 -0.59 3.71
N GLY A 10 0.51 0.50 4.43
CA GLY A 10 1.82 1.02 4.85
C GLY A 10 1.97 2.51 4.62
N GLY A 11 1.94 3.29 5.70
CA GLY A 11 2.04 4.76 5.72
C GLY A 11 3.48 5.31 5.71
N GLY A 12 4.47 4.52 5.31
CA GLY A 12 5.85 4.97 5.16
C GLY A 12 6.04 5.94 3.97
N ALA A 13 7.27 6.42 3.77
CA ALA A 13 7.60 7.37 2.68
C ALA A 13 7.12 6.87 1.31
N TRP A 14 7.40 5.60 0.97
CA TRP A 14 7.02 5.01 -0.32
C TRP A 14 5.51 4.89 -0.51
N GLY A 15 4.80 4.37 0.49
CA GLY A 15 3.32 4.29 0.44
C GLY A 15 2.70 5.66 0.26
N THR A 16 3.18 6.67 0.99
CA THR A 16 2.71 8.05 0.89
C THR A 16 3.05 8.70 -0.46
N GLY A 17 4.28 8.50 -0.95
CA GLY A 17 4.69 9.03 -2.26
C GLY A 17 3.86 8.46 -3.41
N LEU A 18 3.59 7.15 -3.38
CA LEU A 18 2.71 6.51 -4.38
C LEU A 18 1.26 6.96 -4.24
N ALA A 19 0.74 7.11 -3.00
CA ALA A 19 -0.60 7.66 -2.77
C ALA A 19 -0.77 9.02 -3.47
N GLN A 20 0.23 9.90 -3.34
CA GLN A 20 0.23 11.21 -3.99
C GLN A 20 0.23 11.10 -5.52
N ALA A 21 1.00 10.17 -6.09
CA ALA A 21 1.02 9.96 -7.55
C ALA A 21 -0.34 9.46 -8.06
N ILE A 22 -0.96 8.50 -7.36
CA ILE A 22 -2.27 7.94 -7.70
C ILE A 22 -3.36 9.02 -7.58
N ALA A 23 -3.33 9.82 -6.51
CA ALA A 23 -4.27 10.91 -6.27
C ALA A 23 -4.20 11.99 -7.36
N ARG A 24 -3.00 12.32 -7.87
CA ARG A 24 -2.83 13.21 -9.03
C ARG A 24 -3.48 12.65 -10.31
N GLY A 25 -3.58 11.33 -10.42
CA GLY A 25 -4.31 10.67 -11.50
C GLY A 25 -5.84 10.76 -11.39
N GLY A 26 -6.36 11.43 -10.35
CA GLY A 26 -7.81 11.60 -10.14
C GLY A 26 -8.46 10.43 -9.38
N HIS A 27 -7.69 9.65 -8.63
CA HIS A 27 -8.18 8.50 -7.86
C HIS A 27 -8.26 8.83 -6.37
N SER A 28 -9.16 8.14 -5.64
CA SER A 28 -9.24 8.23 -4.18
C SER A 28 -8.31 7.21 -3.55
N VAL A 29 -7.54 7.64 -2.54
CA VAL A 29 -6.56 6.78 -1.87
C VAL A 29 -6.79 6.81 -0.36
N GLN A 30 -6.81 5.63 0.24
CA GLN A 30 -6.81 5.48 1.70
C GLN A 30 -5.56 4.72 2.12
N ILE A 31 -4.79 5.29 3.05
CA ILE A 31 -3.55 4.73 3.58
C ILE A 31 -3.85 4.08 4.92
N TRP A 32 -3.30 2.89 5.15
CA TRP A 32 -3.21 2.33 6.49
C TRP A 32 -1.84 2.60 7.09
N ALA A 33 -1.80 3.16 8.28
CA ALA A 33 -0.59 3.32 9.08
C ALA A 33 -0.83 2.78 10.51
N ILE A 34 0.22 2.26 11.14
CA ILE A 34 0.17 1.83 12.55
C ILE A 34 0.19 3.06 13.45
N GLU A 35 0.96 4.06 13.08
CA GLU A 35 1.19 5.27 13.85
C GLU A 35 -0.03 6.20 13.76
N GLU A 36 -0.65 6.47 14.91
CA GLU A 36 -1.80 7.39 14.98
C GLU A 36 -1.41 8.81 14.57
N GLU A 37 -0.20 9.25 14.89
CA GLU A 37 0.31 10.57 14.48
C GLU A 37 0.41 10.73 12.96
N VAL A 38 0.71 9.65 12.21
CA VAL A 38 0.72 9.67 10.74
C VAL A 38 -0.68 9.90 10.20
N CYS A 39 -1.67 9.17 10.73
CA CYS A 39 -3.05 9.34 10.30
C CYS A 39 -3.58 10.74 10.65
N ASN A 40 -3.29 11.24 11.84
CA ASN A 40 -3.68 12.58 12.25
C ASN A 40 -3.04 13.66 11.36
N SER A 41 -1.75 13.53 11.07
CA SER A 41 -1.03 14.46 10.20
C SER A 41 -1.58 14.47 8.77
N ILE A 42 -1.82 13.30 8.19
CA ILE A 42 -2.39 13.18 6.84
C ILE A 42 -3.81 13.76 6.79
N ASN A 43 -4.68 13.39 7.72
CA ASN A 43 -6.09 13.77 7.69
C ASN A 43 -6.34 15.24 8.00
N ASN A 44 -5.56 15.85 8.90
CA ASN A 44 -5.79 17.21 9.36
C ASN A 44 -4.92 18.25 8.65
N GLU A 45 -3.71 17.85 8.24
CA GLU A 45 -2.71 18.77 7.70
C GLU A 45 -2.33 18.48 6.25
N HIS A 46 -2.81 17.34 5.70
CA HIS A 46 -2.47 16.87 4.36
C HIS A 46 -0.96 16.75 4.15
N GLU A 47 -0.28 16.19 5.13
CA GLU A 47 1.17 15.95 5.12
C GLU A 47 1.49 14.70 5.94
N ASN A 48 2.45 13.90 5.51
CA ASN A 48 3.04 12.85 6.34
C ASN A 48 4.34 13.38 6.97
N LYS A 49 4.22 14.06 8.08
CA LYS A 49 5.36 14.74 8.74
C LYS A 49 6.44 13.77 9.23
N LEU A 50 6.05 12.54 9.55
CA LEU A 50 6.99 11.54 10.10
C LEU A 50 7.84 10.91 9.01
N PHE A 51 7.25 10.51 7.90
CA PHE A 51 7.93 9.69 6.89
C PHE A 51 8.17 10.38 5.55
N LEU A 52 7.43 11.47 5.24
CA LEU A 52 7.59 12.24 4.01
C LEU A 52 7.33 13.73 4.25
N PRO A 53 8.15 14.37 5.12
CA PRO A 53 7.95 15.78 5.48
C PRO A 53 8.17 16.73 4.30
N GLY A 54 7.46 17.85 4.32
CA GLY A 54 7.60 18.92 3.32
C GLY A 54 6.81 18.71 2.03
N PHE A 55 5.97 17.66 1.96
CA PHE A 55 5.14 17.38 0.79
C PHE A 55 3.66 17.54 1.12
N LYS A 56 3.01 18.52 0.49
CA LYS A 56 1.56 18.69 0.58
C LYS A 56 0.87 17.58 -0.20
N LEU A 57 0.04 16.83 0.49
CA LEU A 57 -0.74 15.74 -0.08
C LEU A 57 -2.09 16.24 -0.62
N SER A 58 -2.64 15.51 -1.58
CA SER A 58 -3.98 15.76 -2.12
C SER A 58 -5.06 15.52 -1.07
N ASP A 59 -6.13 16.30 -1.11
CA ASP A 59 -7.32 16.15 -0.26
C ASP A 59 -8.06 14.81 -0.53
N SER A 60 -7.77 14.15 -1.64
CA SER A 60 -8.30 12.81 -1.96
C SER A 60 -7.56 11.67 -1.27
N ILE A 61 -6.55 11.98 -0.43
CA ILE A 61 -5.81 11.02 0.38
C ILE A 61 -6.30 11.10 1.82
N THR A 62 -6.71 9.96 2.37
CA THR A 62 -7.06 9.80 3.78
C THR A 62 -6.21 8.71 4.42
N CYS A 63 -6.17 8.68 5.75
CA CYS A 63 -5.45 7.66 6.50
C CYS A 63 -6.32 7.06 7.62
N SER A 64 -6.18 5.76 7.86
CA SER A 64 -6.84 5.06 8.96
C SER A 64 -5.87 4.10 9.65
N ASN A 65 -6.03 3.92 10.96
CA ASN A 65 -5.31 2.90 11.73
C ASN A 65 -6.02 1.53 11.65
N ASP A 66 -7.22 1.46 11.09
CA ASP A 66 -7.93 0.20 10.87
C ASP A 66 -7.60 -0.39 9.50
N ILE A 67 -6.81 -1.45 9.50
CA ILE A 67 -6.38 -2.15 8.28
C ILE A 67 -7.55 -2.78 7.52
N ILE A 68 -8.59 -3.21 8.24
CA ILE A 68 -9.79 -3.82 7.61
C ILE A 68 -10.57 -2.76 6.86
N GLU A 69 -10.76 -1.58 7.47
CA GLU A 69 -11.39 -0.43 6.80
C GLU A 69 -10.66 -0.10 5.49
N VAL A 70 -9.32 0.01 5.54
CA VAL A 70 -8.50 0.36 4.38
C VAL A 70 -8.52 -0.73 3.31
N ALA A 71 -8.67 -2.00 3.66
CA ALA A 71 -8.72 -3.09 2.69
C ALA A 71 -10.12 -3.31 2.09
N THR A 72 -11.19 -2.91 2.81
CA THR A 72 -12.58 -3.22 2.41
C THR A 72 -13.02 -2.42 1.19
N GLY A 73 -13.59 -3.12 0.19
CA GLY A 73 -14.24 -2.53 -0.98
C GLY A 73 -13.28 -1.79 -1.94
N LYS A 74 -11.98 -2.07 -1.86
CA LYS A 74 -11.00 -1.44 -2.76
C LYS A 74 -10.88 -2.21 -4.07
N GLU A 75 -10.81 -1.47 -5.18
CA GLU A 75 -10.52 -2.05 -6.50
C GLU A 75 -9.03 -2.44 -6.61
N PHE A 76 -8.16 -1.65 -5.96
CA PHE A 76 -6.71 -1.91 -5.89
C PHE A 76 -6.25 -1.83 -4.44
N LEU A 77 -5.41 -2.80 -4.05
CA LEU A 77 -4.77 -2.82 -2.74
C LEU A 77 -3.26 -2.96 -2.94
N ILE A 78 -2.50 -1.99 -2.44
CA ILE A 78 -1.06 -1.92 -2.62
C ILE A 78 -0.38 -2.16 -1.29
N ILE A 79 0.48 -3.18 -1.23
CA ILE A 79 1.22 -3.54 -0.04
C ILE A 79 2.57 -2.81 -0.04
N ALA A 80 2.77 -1.97 0.97
CA ALA A 80 3.96 -1.11 1.12
C ALA A 80 4.60 -1.26 2.52
N THR A 81 4.36 -2.38 3.19
CA THR A 81 4.94 -2.69 4.50
C THR A 81 6.36 -3.25 4.38
N PRO A 82 7.23 -3.08 5.39
CA PRO A 82 8.53 -3.76 5.41
C PRO A 82 8.40 -5.28 5.32
N SER A 83 9.36 -5.94 4.65
CA SER A 83 9.31 -7.38 4.36
C SER A 83 9.18 -8.26 5.62
N ILE A 84 9.77 -7.84 6.73
CA ILE A 84 9.70 -8.56 8.02
C ILE A 84 8.29 -8.63 8.62
N PHE A 85 7.42 -7.67 8.29
CA PHE A 85 6.03 -7.63 8.75
C PHE A 85 5.02 -8.10 7.70
N LEU A 86 5.48 -8.44 6.50
CA LEU A 86 4.63 -8.70 5.35
C LEU A 86 3.58 -9.80 5.62
N ALA A 87 4.03 -11.00 6.00
CA ALA A 87 3.13 -12.14 6.21
C ALA A 87 2.11 -11.88 7.32
N SER A 88 2.53 -11.28 8.44
CA SER A 88 1.63 -10.94 9.55
C SER A 88 0.61 -9.87 9.17
N THR A 89 0.99 -8.94 8.31
CA THR A 89 0.11 -7.88 7.81
C THR A 89 -0.93 -8.46 6.84
N ILE A 90 -0.51 -9.28 5.85
CA ILE A 90 -1.45 -9.91 4.90
C ILE A 90 -2.48 -10.79 5.62
N LYS A 91 -2.06 -11.57 6.61
CA LYS A 91 -2.98 -12.41 7.40
C LYS A 91 -4.12 -11.65 8.08
N LYS A 92 -3.96 -10.36 8.35
CA LYS A 92 -5.02 -9.54 8.95
C LYS A 92 -6.17 -9.25 7.97
N ILE A 93 -5.92 -9.27 6.68
CA ILE A 93 -6.87 -8.84 5.65
C ILE A 93 -7.43 -9.99 4.81
N VAL A 94 -6.95 -11.23 4.97
CA VAL A 94 -7.32 -12.38 4.12
C VAL A 94 -8.82 -12.70 4.14
N ASN A 95 -9.54 -12.31 5.19
CA ASN A 95 -10.97 -12.56 5.35
C ASN A 95 -11.85 -11.37 4.90
N VAL A 96 -11.25 -10.31 4.34
CA VAL A 96 -12.02 -9.17 3.81
C VAL A 96 -12.78 -9.64 2.55
N PRO A 97 -14.09 -9.36 2.42
CA PRO A 97 -14.93 -9.93 1.36
C PRO A 97 -14.38 -9.79 -0.06
N ASN A 98 -13.93 -8.61 -0.45
CA ASN A 98 -13.36 -8.35 -1.77
C ASN A 98 -11.98 -8.99 -2.00
N ILE A 99 -11.34 -9.48 -0.94
CA ILE A 99 -10.13 -10.31 -1.03
C ILE A 99 -10.52 -11.78 -1.13
N VAL A 100 -11.51 -12.21 -0.36
CA VAL A 100 -12.00 -13.60 -0.41
C VAL A 100 -12.53 -13.96 -1.80
N ASP A 101 -13.27 -13.06 -2.44
CA ASP A 101 -13.86 -13.26 -3.77
C ASP A 101 -12.92 -12.95 -4.95
N GLY A 102 -11.71 -12.42 -4.68
CA GLY A 102 -10.71 -12.10 -5.68
C GLY A 102 -11.01 -10.85 -6.53
N SER A 103 -11.96 -10.01 -6.12
CA SER A 103 -12.34 -8.80 -6.90
C SER A 103 -11.36 -7.64 -6.76
N THR A 104 -10.43 -7.70 -5.81
CA THR A 104 -9.39 -6.69 -5.61
C THR A 104 -8.09 -7.05 -6.34
N VAL A 105 -7.54 -6.14 -7.10
CA VAL A 105 -6.19 -6.30 -7.65
C VAL A 105 -5.16 -6.01 -6.56
N ILE A 106 -4.26 -6.96 -6.28
CA ILE A 106 -3.21 -6.80 -5.27
C ILE A 106 -1.86 -6.54 -5.93
N ALA A 107 -1.20 -5.47 -5.48
CA ALA A 107 0.15 -5.11 -5.89
C ALA A 107 1.07 -4.97 -4.67
N SER A 108 2.37 -5.14 -4.86
CA SER A 108 3.37 -4.96 -3.81
C SER A 108 4.48 -4.01 -4.22
N LEU A 109 4.80 -3.08 -3.31
CA LEU A 109 5.99 -2.22 -3.34
C LEU A 109 7.09 -2.72 -2.40
N THR A 110 6.81 -3.74 -1.59
CA THR A 110 7.74 -4.26 -0.60
C THR A 110 8.99 -4.79 -1.29
N LYS A 111 10.15 -4.27 -0.92
CA LYS A 111 11.44 -4.66 -1.52
C LYS A 111 12.11 -5.78 -0.73
N GLY A 112 12.98 -6.54 -1.41
CA GLY A 112 13.85 -7.54 -0.80
C GLY A 112 13.22 -8.93 -0.70
N PHE A 113 13.63 -9.66 0.32
CA PHE A 113 13.20 -11.02 0.61
C PHE A 113 12.52 -11.09 1.97
N VAL A 114 11.65 -12.08 2.13
CA VAL A 114 10.98 -12.37 3.40
C VAL A 114 11.70 -13.54 4.06
N PRO A 115 12.16 -13.40 5.32
CA PRO A 115 12.74 -14.52 6.06
C PRO A 115 11.73 -15.65 6.23
N SER A 116 12.19 -16.90 6.01
CA SER A 116 11.39 -18.10 6.31
C SER A 116 12.28 -19.24 6.83
N GLU A 117 11.68 -20.24 7.44
CA GLU A 117 12.39 -21.41 7.99
C GLU A 117 13.21 -22.18 6.94
N ASN A 118 12.76 -22.19 5.69
CA ASN A 118 13.40 -22.85 4.56
C ASN A 118 14.29 -21.93 3.70
N GLY A 119 14.71 -20.79 4.27
CA GLY A 119 15.48 -19.76 3.57
C GLY A 119 14.63 -18.58 3.07
N PRO A 120 15.26 -17.59 2.43
CA PRO A 120 14.56 -16.37 2.00
C PRO A 120 13.56 -16.67 0.89
N LYS A 121 12.33 -16.15 1.03
CA LYS A 121 11.26 -16.20 0.02
C LYS A 121 11.13 -14.89 -0.72
N LEU A 122 10.62 -14.94 -1.95
CA LEU A 122 10.22 -13.74 -2.67
C LEU A 122 8.98 -13.11 -2.01
N VAL A 123 8.91 -11.78 -2.07
CA VAL A 123 7.77 -11.01 -1.54
C VAL A 123 6.45 -11.49 -2.16
N VAL A 124 6.40 -11.62 -3.48
CA VAL A 124 5.19 -12.07 -4.20
C VAL A 124 4.76 -13.46 -3.75
N GLN A 125 5.67 -14.41 -3.65
CA GLN A 125 5.38 -15.76 -3.16
C GLN A 125 4.82 -15.73 -1.73
N THR A 126 5.38 -14.89 -0.86
CA THR A 126 4.90 -14.76 0.51
C THR A 126 3.47 -14.22 0.56
N ILE A 127 3.15 -13.23 -0.28
CA ILE A 127 1.80 -12.66 -0.38
C ILE A 127 0.83 -13.74 -0.89
N GLU A 128 1.16 -14.41 -1.98
CA GLU A 128 0.33 -15.46 -2.59
C GLU A 128 0.11 -16.66 -1.67
N ASP A 129 1.12 -17.02 -0.85
CA ASP A 129 0.98 -18.10 0.13
C ASP A 129 0.03 -17.75 1.29
N CYS A 130 -0.17 -16.47 1.55
CA CYS A 130 -1.08 -15.99 2.59
C CYS A 130 -2.50 -15.71 2.10
N LEU A 131 -2.69 -15.48 0.79
CA LEU A 131 -3.95 -15.08 0.17
C LEU A 131 -4.76 -16.30 -0.33
N PRO A 132 -6.06 -16.13 -0.64
CA PRO A 132 -6.86 -17.15 -1.33
C PRO A 132 -6.22 -17.60 -2.65
N GLU A 133 -6.55 -18.84 -3.07
CA GLU A 133 -5.97 -19.48 -4.25
C GLU A 133 -6.13 -18.68 -5.55
N CYS A 134 -7.19 -17.86 -5.66
CA CYS A 134 -7.44 -16.99 -6.81
C CYS A 134 -6.32 -15.96 -7.06
N TYR A 135 -5.46 -15.70 -6.08
CA TYR A 135 -4.32 -14.79 -6.23
C TYR A 135 -3.03 -15.45 -6.70
N LYS A 136 -2.98 -16.77 -6.83
CA LYS A 136 -1.79 -17.48 -7.32
C LYS A 136 -1.42 -17.03 -8.73
N GLY A 137 -0.21 -16.48 -8.88
CA GLY A 137 0.29 -15.92 -10.14
C GLY A 137 -0.36 -14.60 -10.58
N CYS A 138 -1.17 -13.96 -9.71
CA CYS A 138 -1.92 -12.74 -10.02
C CYS A 138 -1.45 -11.50 -9.24
N VAL A 139 -0.56 -11.67 -8.26
CA VAL A 139 -0.02 -10.53 -7.49
C VAL A 139 0.97 -9.74 -8.33
N VAL A 140 0.74 -8.43 -8.48
CA VAL A 140 1.59 -7.53 -9.26
C VAL A 140 2.75 -7.04 -8.39
N TYR A 141 3.98 -7.07 -8.93
CA TYR A 141 5.14 -6.50 -8.27
C TYR A 141 5.54 -5.18 -8.93
N VAL A 142 5.52 -4.10 -8.15
CA VAL A 142 5.91 -2.77 -8.60
C VAL A 142 7.32 -2.48 -8.10
N ALA A 143 8.29 -2.45 -9.00
CA ALA A 143 9.69 -2.20 -8.69
C ALA A 143 10.31 -1.25 -9.70
N GLY A 144 11.28 -0.45 -9.26
CA GLY A 144 12.01 0.47 -10.11
C GLY A 144 13.06 1.26 -9.32
N PRO A 145 14.02 1.91 -9.99
CA PRO A 145 15.01 2.79 -9.39
C PRO A 145 14.40 4.17 -9.13
N SER A 146 13.54 4.27 -8.13
CA SER A 146 12.80 5.49 -7.81
C SER A 146 12.86 5.81 -6.32
N HIS A 147 12.85 7.10 -5.98
CA HIS A 147 12.80 7.62 -4.62
C HIS A 147 11.39 8.16 -4.31
N ALA A 148 10.94 7.95 -3.07
CA ALA A 148 9.59 8.35 -2.65
C ALA A 148 9.33 9.85 -2.86
N GLU A 149 10.31 10.68 -2.58
CA GLU A 149 10.27 12.13 -2.75
C GLU A 149 10.10 12.53 -4.23
N GLU A 150 10.78 11.85 -5.14
CA GLU A 150 10.68 12.12 -6.58
C GLU A 150 9.30 11.73 -7.12
N VAL A 151 8.77 10.58 -6.67
CA VAL A 151 7.41 10.14 -7.00
C VAL A 151 6.40 11.14 -6.44
N ALA A 152 6.55 11.59 -5.18
CA ALA A 152 5.71 12.59 -4.56
C ALA A 152 5.74 13.93 -5.31
N MET A 153 6.88 14.33 -5.86
CA MET A 153 7.01 15.52 -6.72
C MET A 153 6.41 15.35 -8.12
N GLY A 154 6.08 14.12 -8.52
CA GLY A 154 5.60 13.84 -9.88
C GLY A 154 6.69 13.83 -10.94
N LYS A 155 7.95 13.60 -10.55
CA LYS A 155 9.03 13.38 -11.51
C LYS A 155 8.83 12.04 -12.24
N LEU A 156 9.27 11.99 -13.49
CA LEU A 156 9.33 10.72 -14.22
C LEU A 156 10.27 9.77 -13.48
N THR A 157 9.76 8.60 -13.17
CA THR A 157 10.49 7.51 -12.52
C THR A 157 10.35 6.25 -13.36
N GLY A 158 11.42 5.50 -13.50
CA GLY A 158 11.45 4.24 -14.25
C GLY A 158 11.10 3.03 -13.39
#